data_ad49cdfe1180b6ed9babfb5096d53208
#
_entry.id   ad49cdfe1180b6ed9babfb5096d53208
#
_cell.length_a   1.000
_cell.length_b   1.000
_cell.length_c   1.000
_cell.angle_alpha   90.00
_cell.angle_beta   90.00
_cell.angle_gamma   90.00
#
_symmetry.space_group_name_H-M   'P 1'
#
loop_
_entity.id
_entity.type
_entity.pdbx_description
1 polymer ?
#
loop_
_entity_poly.entity_id
_entity_poly.type
_entity_poly.pdbx_seq_one_letter_code
_entity_poly.pdbx_strand_id
1 'polypeptide(L)'
;MISILDTKARNEEKEIFYHGLLLGLLRSESDWLILSNAESGDGFSDILIEPEDPDMGIVIELKYAPDFSGLENACKKAMQQIKDRRYADRLKNDGRSDILAYGIAFCKKRCQVIAEQL
;
A
#
# COMPACT_ATOMS: atom_id res chain seq x y z
N MET A 1 -28.04 -12.98 4.21
CA MET A 1 -26.87 -13.12 5.09
C MET A 1 -25.60 -13.14 4.27
N ILE A 2 -24.64 -12.32 4.62
CA ILE A 2 -23.36 -12.25 3.91
C ILE A 2 -22.41 -13.26 4.55
N SER A 3 -21.84 -14.16 3.74
CA SER A 3 -20.86 -15.13 4.23
C SER A 3 -19.51 -14.47 4.51
N ILE A 4 -18.66 -15.14 5.28
CA ILE A 4 -17.29 -14.66 5.56
C ILE A 4 -16.49 -14.55 4.24
N LEU A 5 -16.71 -15.46 3.31
CA LEU A 5 -16.05 -15.43 2.01
C LEU A 5 -16.49 -14.21 1.19
N ASP A 6 -17.77 -13.88 1.22
CA ASP A 6 -18.29 -12.68 0.52
C ASP A 6 -17.73 -11.40 1.13
N THR A 7 -17.60 -11.36 2.46
CA THR A 7 -17.01 -10.21 3.16
C THR A 7 -15.55 -10.03 2.77
N LYS A 8 -14.79 -11.12 2.72
CA LYS A 8 -13.38 -11.07 2.31
C LYS A 8 -13.24 -10.58 0.87
N ALA A 9 -14.05 -11.12 -0.05
CA ALA A 9 -14.02 -10.71 -1.45
C ALA A 9 -14.36 -9.22 -1.61
N ARG A 10 -15.33 -8.71 -0.86
CA ARG A 10 -15.67 -7.27 -0.89
C ARG A 10 -14.54 -6.40 -0.38
N ASN A 11 -13.83 -6.84 0.67
CA ASN A 11 -12.68 -6.10 1.19
C ASN A 11 -11.55 -6.06 0.17
N GLU A 12 -11.27 -7.17 -0.50
CA GLU A 12 -10.27 -7.24 -1.56
C GLU A 12 -10.62 -6.32 -2.74
N GLU A 13 -11.89 -6.30 -3.15
CA GLU A 13 -12.36 -5.40 -4.20
C GLU A 13 -12.16 -3.93 -3.82
N LYS A 14 -12.41 -3.58 -2.56
CA LYS A 14 -12.21 -2.21 -2.09
C LYS A 14 -10.74 -1.83 -2.01
N GLU A 15 -9.88 -2.74 -1.60
CA GLU A 15 -8.43 -2.53 -1.63
C GLU A 15 -7.95 -2.26 -3.06
N ILE A 16 -8.40 -3.05 -4.02
CA ILE A 16 -8.07 -2.86 -5.44
C ILE A 16 -8.57 -1.49 -5.94
N PHE A 17 -9.77 -1.10 -5.55
CA PHE A 17 -10.33 0.20 -5.92
C PHE A 17 -9.45 1.35 -5.41
N TYR A 18 -9.11 1.35 -4.12
CA TYR A 18 -8.28 2.39 -3.52
C TYR A 18 -6.86 2.37 -4.09
N HIS A 19 -6.33 1.19 -4.37
CA HIS A 19 -5.04 1.04 -5.03
C HIS A 19 -5.07 1.75 -6.39
N GLY A 20 -6.07 1.47 -7.22
CA GLY A 20 -6.21 2.08 -8.54
C GLY A 20 -6.39 3.59 -8.46
N LEU A 21 -7.17 4.08 -7.50
CA LEU A 21 -7.38 5.50 -7.30
C LEU A 21 -6.07 6.21 -6.93
N LEU A 22 -5.35 5.68 -5.95
CA LEU A 22 -4.08 6.25 -5.52
C LEU A 22 -3.05 6.21 -6.65
N LEU A 23 -2.96 5.09 -7.35
CA LEU A 23 -2.05 4.93 -8.48
C LEU A 23 -2.31 5.97 -9.57
N GLY A 24 -3.59 6.24 -9.88
CA GLY A 24 -3.97 7.27 -10.84
C GLY A 24 -3.55 8.67 -10.40
N LEU A 25 -3.70 8.97 -9.11
CA LEU A 25 -3.27 10.26 -8.56
C LEU A 25 -1.74 10.40 -8.60
N LEU A 26 -1.01 9.35 -8.25
CA LEU A 26 0.45 9.37 -8.25
C LEU A 26 1.02 9.48 -9.67
N ARG A 27 0.40 8.84 -10.65
CA ARG A 27 0.85 8.88 -12.04
C ARG A 27 0.69 10.24 -12.70
N SER A 28 0.01 11.17 -12.06
CA SER A 28 -0.01 12.56 -12.51
C SER A 28 1.35 13.26 -12.32
N GLU A 29 2.22 12.70 -11.45
CA GLU A 29 3.58 13.17 -11.26
C GLU A 29 4.49 12.53 -12.30
N SER A 30 4.87 13.29 -13.33
CA SER A 30 5.54 12.77 -14.52
C SER A 30 6.98 12.32 -14.31
N ASP A 31 7.64 12.81 -13.23
CA ASP A 31 9.06 12.56 -13.00
C ASP A 31 9.33 11.37 -12.07
N TRP A 32 8.26 10.71 -11.61
CA TRP A 32 8.35 9.56 -10.72
C TRP A 32 8.17 8.26 -11.49
N LEU A 33 9.06 7.31 -11.27
CA LEU A 33 8.82 5.94 -11.72
C LEU A 33 7.95 5.24 -10.70
N ILE A 34 6.78 4.78 -11.12
CA ILE A 34 5.81 4.15 -10.24
C ILE A 34 5.57 2.72 -10.71
N LEU A 35 5.81 1.77 -9.82
CA LEU A 35 5.60 0.35 -10.03
C LEU A 35 4.47 -0.10 -9.15
N SER A 36 3.50 -0.77 -9.72
CA SER A 36 2.32 -1.24 -9.01
C SER A 36 2.28 -2.75 -9.03
N ASN A 37 2.01 -3.35 -7.89
CA ASN A 37 1.80 -4.76 -7.75
C ASN A 37 0.47 -4.99 -7.02
N ALA A 38 -0.59 -5.20 -7.78
CA ALA A 38 -1.91 -5.49 -7.25
C ALA A 38 -2.25 -6.94 -7.56
N GLU A 39 -1.96 -7.84 -6.62
CA GLU A 39 -2.31 -9.24 -6.75
C GLU A 39 -3.63 -9.54 -6.05
N SER A 40 -4.56 -10.12 -6.80
CA SER A 40 -5.79 -10.61 -6.25
C SER A 40 -5.55 -11.94 -5.53
N GLY A 41 -6.17 -12.14 -4.39
CA GLY A 41 -6.17 -13.41 -3.67
C GLY A 41 -5.32 -13.42 -2.42
N ASP A 42 -4.13 -12.83 -2.43
CA ASP A 42 -3.24 -12.78 -1.26
C ASP A 42 -3.29 -11.43 -0.53
N GLY A 43 -4.10 -10.52 -1.00
CA GLY A 43 -4.29 -9.23 -0.36
C GLY A 43 -3.09 -8.29 -0.52
N PHE A 44 -2.27 -8.48 -1.56
CA PHE A 44 -1.12 -7.61 -1.80
C PHE A 44 -1.51 -6.48 -2.72
N SER A 45 -1.35 -5.28 -2.23
CA SER A 45 -1.59 -4.09 -3.00
C SER A 45 -0.51 -3.09 -2.62
N ASP A 46 0.65 -3.23 -3.25
CA ASP A 46 1.79 -2.37 -2.99
C ASP A 46 2.11 -1.49 -4.17
N ILE A 47 2.62 -0.32 -3.86
CA ILE A 47 3.11 0.64 -4.84
C ILE A 47 4.54 0.99 -4.44
N LEU A 48 5.46 0.85 -5.40
CA LEU A 48 6.84 1.23 -5.24
C LEU A 48 7.09 2.50 -6.06
N ILE A 49 7.72 3.49 -5.46
CA ILE A 49 7.98 4.76 -6.12
C ILE A 49 9.48 5.05 -6.10
N GLU A 50 10.02 5.36 -7.27
CA GLU A 50 11.36 5.91 -7.43
C GLU A 50 11.22 7.37 -7.82
N PRO A 51 11.36 8.32 -6.86
CA PRO A 51 11.30 9.75 -7.17
C PRO A 51 12.54 10.20 -7.91
N GLU A 52 12.60 11.50 -8.24
CA GLU A 52 13.74 12.09 -8.92
C GLU A 52 15.04 12.00 -8.12
N ASP A 53 14.96 12.10 -6.80
CA ASP A 53 16.12 11.91 -5.93
C ASP A 53 16.58 10.46 -6.05
N PRO A 54 17.79 10.20 -6.57
CA PRO A 54 18.25 8.83 -6.83
C PRO A 54 18.47 8.00 -5.55
N ASP A 55 18.57 8.64 -4.40
CA ASP A 55 18.78 7.95 -3.13
C ASP A 55 17.48 7.57 -2.46
N MET A 56 16.37 8.16 -2.86
CA MET A 56 15.07 7.99 -2.20
C MET A 56 14.24 6.89 -2.87
N GLY A 57 13.55 6.10 -2.06
CA GLY A 57 12.53 5.17 -2.50
C GLY A 57 11.33 5.22 -1.57
N ILE A 58 10.14 4.95 -2.10
CA ILE A 58 8.90 4.95 -1.32
C ILE A 58 8.17 3.64 -1.56
N VAL A 59 7.71 3.03 -0.48
CA VAL A 59 6.87 1.82 -0.51
C VAL A 59 5.54 2.16 0.14
N ILE A 60 4.45 1.85 -0.53
CA ILE A 60 3.10 2.04 0.01
C ILE A 60 2.36 0.70 -0.03
N GLU A 61 1.80 0.31 1.09
CA GLU A 61 0.88 -0.83 1.18
C GLU A 61 -0.49 -0.33 1.61
N LEU A 62 -1.53 -0.78 0.90
CA LEU A 62 -2.90 -0.37 1.14
C LEU A 62 -3.70 -1.51 1.74
N LYS A 63 -4.53 -1.18 2.74
CA LYS A 63 -5.49 -2.10 3.35
C LYS A 63 -6.85 -1.43 3.48
N TYR A 64 -7.90 -2.22 3.36
CA TYR A 64 -9.24 -1.78 3.66
C TYR A 64 -9.68 -2.33 5.00
N ALA A 65 -10.20 -1.45 5.87
CA ALA A 65 -10.81 -1.83 7.13
C ALA A 65 -12.33 -1.76 7.00
N PRO A 66 -13.08 -2.81 7.38
CA PRO A 66 -14.53 -2.80 7.24
C PRO A 66 -15.24 -1.85 8.20
N ASP A 67 -14.58 -1.43 9.26
CA ASP A 67 -15.11 -0.44 10.22
C ASP A 67 -14.00 0.49 10.71
N PHE A 68 -14.39 1.61 11.31
CA PHE A 68 -13.45 2.62 11.77
C PHE A 68 -12.54 2.13 12.91
N SER A 69 -13.04 1.23 13.75
CA SER A 69 -12.25 0.69 14.87
C SER A 69 -11.09 -0.17 14.39
N GLY A 70 -11.17 -0.70 13.18
CA GLY A 70 -10.14 -1.53 12.60
C GLY A 70 -9.04 -0.78 11.82
N LEU A 71 -9.16 0.55 11.67
CA LEU A 71 -8.21 1.32 10.86
C LEU A 71 -6.77 1.22 11.37
N GLU A 72 -6.55 1.42 12.66
CA GLU A 72 -5.20 1.37 13.21
C GLU A 72 -4.56 0.01 13.03
N ASN A 73 -5.32 -1.05 13.30
CA ASN A 73 -4.83 -2.41 13.14
C ASN A 73 -4.52 -2.74 11.68
N ALA A 74 -5.36 -2.27 10.76
CA ALA A 74 -5.13 -2.44 9.33
C ALA A 74 -3.86 -1.72 8.87
N CYS A 75 -3.60 -0.51 9.37
CA CYS A 75 -2.34 0.21 9.12
C CYS A 75 -1.12 -0.57 9.61
N LYS A 76 -1.20 -1.12 10.81
CA LYS A 76 -0.11 -1.91 11.39
C LYS A 76 0.14 -3.17 10.56
N LYS A 77 -0.92 -3.83 10.10
CA LYS A 77 -0.79 -4.99 9.22
C LYS A 77 -0.17 -4.63 7.89
N ALA A 78 -0.55 -3.48 7.32
CA ALA A 78 0.04 -3.00 6.08
C ALA A 78 1.55 -2.78 6.24
N MET A 79 1.97 -2.11 7.30
CA MET A 79 3.38 -1.88 7.59
C MET A 79 4.13 -3.20 7.82
N GLN A 80 3.55 -4.12 8.58
CA GLN A 80 4.15 -5.42 8.83
C GLN A 80 4.32 -6.20 7.52
N GLN A 81 3.37 -6.11 6.63
CA GLN A 81 3.43 -6.77 5.32
C GLN A 81 4.55 -6.21 4.46
N ILE A 82 4.77 -4.89 4.48
CA ILE A 82 5.92 -4.28 3.79
C ILE A 82 7.22 -4.91 4.26
N LYS A 83 7.38 -5.07 5.58
CA LYS A 83 8.59 -5.65 6.18
C LYS A 83 8.72 -7.14 5.87
N ASP A 84 7.66 -7.91 6.03
CA ASP A 84 7.66 -9.36 5.85
C ASP A 84 7.89 -9.77 4.40
N ARG A 85 7.36 -9.01 3.46
CA ARG A 85 7.45 -9.29 2.03
C ARG A 85 8.65 -8.65 1.38
N ARG A 86 9.43 -7.87 2.13
CA ARG A 86 10.67 -7.23 1.66
C ARG A 86 10.48 -6.40 0.40
N TYR A 87 9.39 -5.65 0.34
CA TYR A 87 9.13 -4.79 -0.82
C TYR A 87 10.24 -3.76 -1.04
N ALA A 88 10.89 -3.32 0.04
CA ALA A 88 11.99 -2.36 -0.06
C ALA A 88 13.24 -2.93 -0.74
N ASP A 89 13.39 -4.25 -0.80
CA ASP A 89 14.59 -4.88 -1.37
C ASP A 89 14.78 -4.50 -2.84
N ARG A 90 13.69 -4.39 -3.59
CA ARG A 90 13.77 -3.96 -4.99
C ARG A 90 14.35 -2.56 -5.12
N LEU A 91 13.89 -1.64 -4.27
CA LEU A 91 14.38 -0.26 -4.28
C LEU A 91 15.84 -0.20 -3.88
N LYS A 92 16.24 -1.00 -2.90
CA LYS A 92 17.63 -1.10 -2.47
C LYS A 92 18.51 -1.69 -3.56
N ASN A 93 18.01 -2.70 -4.28
CA ASN A 93 18.73 -3.29 -5.41
C ASN A 93 18.90 -2.29 -6.56
N ASP A 94 18.00 -1.34 -6.70
CA ASP A 94 18.08 -0.25 -7.67
C ASP A 94 19.00 0.89 -7.19
N GLY A 95 19.70 0.72 -6.07
CA GLY A 95 20.67 1.68 -5.54
C GLY A 95 20.09 2.73 -4.60
N ARG A 96 18.83 2.57 -4.18
CA ARG A 96 18.18 3.53 -3.30
C ARG A 96 18.37 3.14 -1.85
N SER A 97 18.90 4.07 -1.05
CA SER A 97 19.27 3.80 0.35
C SER A 97 18.31 4.44 1.37
N ASP A 98 17.62 5.50 0.98
CA ASP A 98 16.68 6.22 1.85
C ASP A 98 15.24 5.77 1.51
N ILE A 99 14.76 4.76 2.22
CA ILE A 99 13.48 4.13 1.93
C ILE A 99 12.44 4.57 2.96
N LEU A 100 11.35 5.18 2.49
CA LEU A 100 10.18 5.52 3.29
C LEU A 100 9.08 4.51 3.03
N ALA A 101 8.49 3.98 4.09
CA ALA A 101 7.39 3.04 4.01
C ALA A 101 6.12 3.65 4.60
N TYR A 102 5.01 3.48 3.90
CA TYR A 102 3.69 3.96 4.32
C TYR A 102 2.71 2.80 4.32
N GLY A 103 2.16 2.50 5.51
CA GLY A 103 1.01 1.64 5.63
C GLY A 103 -0.23 2.50 5.68
N ILE A 104 -1.15 2.31 4.75
CA ILE A 104 -2.35 3.13 4.63
C ILE A 104 -3.58 2.23 4.73
N ALA A 105 -4.49 2.57 5.63
CA ALA A 105 -5.76 1.89 5.75
C ALA A 105 -6.90 2.83 5.41
N PHE A 106 -7.89 2.31 4.70
CA PHE A 106 -9.09 3.05 4.33
C PHE A 106 -10.32 2.41 4.95
N CYS A 107 -11.26 3.24 5.37
CA CYS A 107 -12.60 2.81 5.75
C CYS A 107 -13.58 3.92 5.33
N LYS A 108 -14.39 3.65 4.31
CA LYS A 108 -15.30 4.64 3.74
C LYS A 108 -14.55 5.92 3.35
N LYS A 109 -14.85 7.06 3.99
CA LYS A 109 -14.23 8.36 3.70
C LYS A 109 -13.05 8.68 4.60
N ARG A 110 -12.62 7.73 5.44
CA ARG A 110 -11.49 7.92 6.36
C ARG A 110 -10.30 7.10 5.92
N CYS A 111 -9.13 7.62 6.20
CA CYS A 111 -7.91 6.86 6.07
C CYS A 111 -7.00 7.12 7.28
N GLN A 112 -6.13 6.18 7.53
CA GLN A 112 -5.08 6.30 8.53
C GLN A 112 -3.77 5.88 7.92
N VAL A 113 -2.70 6.55 8.29
CA VAL A 113 -1.38 6.33 7.72
C VAL A 113 -0.38 6.12 8.84
N ILE A 114 0.46 5.12 8.69
CA ILE A 114 1.66 4.92 9.50
C ILE A 114 2.84 5.02 8.56
N ALA A 115 3.85 5.79 8.95
CA ALA A 115 5.06 5.96 8.16
C ALA A 115 6.28 5.52 8.96
N GLU A 116 7.20 4.84 8.30
CA GLU A 116 8.48 4.43 8.89
C GLU A 116 9.59 4.60 7.86
N GLN A 117 10.78 4.90 8.35
CA GLN A 117 11.99 4.84 7.54
C GLN A 117 12.62 3.45 7.71
N LEU A 118 12.88 2.81 6.61
CA LEU A 118 13.46 1.46 6.61
C LEU A 118 14.97 1.47 6.41
#